data_26da7265f170cb35b98a03beee5be252
#
_entry.id   26da7265f170cb35b98a03beee5be252
#
_cell.length_a   1.000
_cell.length_b   1.000
_cell.length_c   1.000
_cell.angle_alpha   90.00
_cell.angle_beta   90.00
_cell.angle_gamma   90.00
#
_symmetry.space_group_name_H-M   'P 1'
#
loop_
_entity.id
_entity.type
_entity.pdbx_description
1 polymer ?
#
loop_
_entity_poly.entity_id
_entity_poly.type
_entity_poly.pdbx_seq_one_letter_code
_entity_poly.pdbx_strand_id
1 'polypeptide(L)'
;MWRRSIRKKAPQMQDSPSPDLLERIAAALERLAPAPATEPDFSRAEAFVWQGGTGNFAPVEHVNRVPLTLLKGLDQVLEQLLQNTERFARGLPANNALLWGARGMGKSSLIKAAHAEVRRRLGLGDKPGKEADLKLVEIHREEISTLPACLAHLRADANRFIVFCDDLSFEPADTSYKSLKAVLDGGIEGRPRNVVFYATSNRRHLMPREMLDNERSSAINPGEAVEEKVSLSDRFGLWLGFHNCSQAQYLEMIAGYVQHYKLRLPEKELHRQALEWSVTRGARSGRVAWQFIEDLAGRLGQRLE
;
A
#
# COMPACT_ATOMS: atom_id res chain seq x y z
N MET A 1 63.86 10.41 -65.97
CA MET A 1 62.52 10.73 -65.49
C MET A 1 62.24 9.91 -64.26
N TRP A 2 62.26 10.54 -63.08
CA TRP A 2 62.09 9.89 -61.78
C TRP A 2 60.60 9.88 -61.38
N ARG A 3 60.01 8.72 -61.12
CA ARG A 3 58.72 8.56 -60.39
C ARG A 3 59.08 8.24 -58.94
N ARG A 4 58.87 9.22 -58.05
CA ARG A 4 58.83 9.00 -56.60
C ARG A 4 57.45 8.40 -56.23
N SER A 5 57.47 7.16 -55.77
CA SER A 5 56.33 6.48 -55.14
C SER A 5 56.19 6.97 -53.68
N ILE A 6 55.13 7.68 -53.38
CA ILE A 6 54.78 8.08 -52.02
C ILE A 6 54.01 6.92 -51.44
N ARG A 7 54.64 6.13 -50.56
CA ARG A 7 53.95 5.17 -49.72
C ARG A 7 53.20 5.93 -48.62
N LYS A 8 51.88 6.00 -48.67
CA LYS A 8 51.01 6.42 -47.56
C LYS A 8 51.14 5.37 -46.46
N LYS A 9 51.66 5.75 -45.27
CA LYS A 9 51.56 4.95 -44.05
C LYS A 9 50.07 4.77 -43.69
N ALA A 10 49.61 3.53 -43.54
CA ALA A 10 48.33 3.22 -42.98
C ALA A 10 48.25 3.74 -41.52
N PRO A 11 47.09 4.23 -41.08
CA PRO A 11 46.93 4.64 -39.69
C PRO A 11 47.13 3.39 -38.78
N GLN A 12 47.99 3.52 -37.78
CA GLN A 12 48.17 2.53 -36.74
C GLN A 12 46.84 2.41 -36.02
N MET A 13 46.30 1.20 -35.94
CA MET A 13 45.16 0.85 -35.07
C MET A 13 45.55 1.21 -33.64
N GLN A 14 44.71 2.02 -33.01
CA GLN A 14 44.81 2.40 -31.61
C GLN A 14 44.88 1.14 -30.73
N ASP A 15 45.79 1.16 -29.77
CA ASP A 15 45.98 0.10 -28.78
C ASP A 15 44.66 -0.31 -28.14
N SER A 16 44.34 -1.58 -28.20
CA SER A 16 43.26 -2.16 -27.43
C SER A 16 43.46 -1.84 -25.95
N PRO A 17 42.43 -1.44 -25.20
CA PRO A 17 42.60 -1.12 -23.80
C PRO A 17 43.23 -2.30 -23.04
N SER A 18 44.11 -1.99 -22.11
CA SER A 18 44.80 -3.03 -21.34
C SER A 18 43.81 -3.88 -20.56
N PRO A 19 44.07 -5.20 -20.39
CA PRO A 19 43.20 -6.08 -19.60
C PRO A 19 42.88 -5.50 -18.21
N ASP A 20 43.84 -4.89 -17.54
CA ASP A 20 43.68 -4.22 -16.24
C ASP A 20 42.63 -3.06 -16.30
N LEU A 21 42.65 -2.28 -17.39
CA LEU A 21 41.69 -1.18 -17.57
C LEU A 21 40.26 -1.73 -17.77
N LEU A 22 40.11 -2.82 -18.53
CA LEU A 22 38.84 -3.48 -18.76
C LEU A 22 38.29 -4.09 -17.46
N GLU A 23 39.12 -4.73 -16.65
CA GLU A 23 38.73 -5.26 -15.33
C GLU A 23 38.29 -4.13 -14.38
N ARG A 24 39.02 -3.01 -14.35
CA ARG A 24 38.65 -1.85 -13.54
C ARG A 24 37.32 -1.22 -13.98
N ILE A 25 37.06 -1.16 -15.29
CA ILE A 25 35.82 -0.67 -15.85
C ILE A 25 34.69 -1.64 -15.49
N ALA A 26 34.88 -2.95 -15.67
CA ALA A 26 33.92 -3.96 -15.30
C ALA A 26 33.54 -3.88 -13.80
N ALA A 27 34.54 -3.84 -12.92
CA ALA A 27 34.33 -3.70 -11.48
C ALA A 27 33.66 -2.35 -11.08
N ALA A 28 33.88 -1.28 -11.85
CA ALA A 28 33.20 -0.02 -11.64
C ALA A 28 31.74 -0.09 -12.10
N LEU A 29 31.47 -0.72 -13.23
CA LEU A 29 30.11 -0.96 -13.75
C LEU A 29 29.32 -1.92 -12.85
N GLU A 30 29.94 -2.98 -12.34
CA GLU A 30 29.31 -3.89 -11.37
C GLU A 30 28.93 -3.20 -10.06
N ARG A 31 29.72 -2.22 -9.61
CA ARG A 31 29.37 -1.39 -8.43
C ARG A 31 28.24 -0.40 -8.70
N LEU A 32 28.06 0.02 -9.94
CA LEU A 32 27.00 0.93 -10.38
C LEU A 32 25.76 0.18 -10.84
N ALA A 33 25.91 -1.06 -11.28
CA ALA A 33 24.77 -1.90 -11.64
C ALA A 33 24.02 -2.30 -10.37
N PRO A 34 22.69 -2.15 -10.32
CA PRO A 34 21.92 -2.73 -9.23
C PRO A 34 22.18 -4.24 -9.20
N ALA A 35 22.37 -4.79 -8.00
CA ALA A 35 22.50 -6.24 -7.84
C ALA A 35 21.35 -6.93 -8.61
N PRO A 36 21.63 -8.03 -9.34
CA PRO A 36 20.57 -8.73 -10.06
C PRO A 36 19.43 -9.03 -9.09
N ALA A 37 18.21 -8.69 -9.48
CA ALA A 37 17.04 -8.93 -8.67
C ALA A 37 16.99 -10.42 -8.34
N THR A 38 17.20 -10.76 -7.08
CA THR A 38 17.02 -12.14 -6.60
C THR A 38 15.54 -12.46 -6.70
N GLU A 39 15.18 -13.65 -7.15
CA GLU A 39 13.79 -14.08 -7.12
C GLU A 39 13.20 -13.87 -5.70
N PRO A 40 12.04 -13.24 -5.60
CA PRO A 40 11.46 -12.94 -4.29
C PRO A 40 11.09 -14.23 -3.57
N ASP A 41 11.56 -14.37 -2.35
CA ASP A 41 11.21 -15.48 -1.47
C ASP A 41 10.06 -15.08 -0.55
N PHE A 42 8.83 -15.38 -0.97
CA PHE A 42 7.61 -15.10 -0.20
C PHE A 42 7.36 -16.09 0.96
N SER A 43 8.21 -17.08 1.18
CA SER A 43 8.10 -17.97 2.35
C SER A 43 8.57 -17.30 3.64
N ARG A 44 9.39 -16.25 3.54
CA ARG A 44 10.08 -15.59 4.67
C ARG A 44 9.17 -14.80 5.60
N ALA A 45 8.04 -14.30 5.10
CA ALA A 45 7.13 -13.47 5.88
C ALA A 45 5.68 -13.57 5.38
N GLU A 46 4.75 -13.07 6.18
CA GLU A 46 3.35 -12.90 5.77
C GLU A 46 3.10 -11.57 5.06
N ALA A 47 4.00 -10.61 5.24
CA ALA A 47 3.90 -9.27 4.64
C ALA A 47 5.26 -8.79 4.13
N PHE A 48 5.21 -7.93 3.11
CA PHE A 48 6.38 -7.38 2.43
C PHE A 48 6.14 -5.92 2.07
N VAL A 49 7.22 -5.16 1.93
CA VAL A 49 7.20 -3.81 1.35
C VAL A 49 7.89 -3.88 -0.01
N TRP A 50 7.20 -3.43 -1.05
CA TRP A 50 7.77 -3.29 -2.37
C TRP A 50 8.74 -2.10 -2.41
N GLN A 51 9.91 -2.31 -2.99
CA GLN A 51 10.97 -1.32 -3.18
C GLN A 51 11.18 -1.13 -4.69
N GLY A 52 10.42 -0.21 -5.28
CA GLY A 52 10.40 0.00 -6.73
C GLY A 52 11.75 0.37 -7.33
N GLY A 53 12.60 1.10 -6.58
CA GLY A 53 13.93 1.49 -7.04
C GLY A 53 14.90 0.32 -7.22
N THR A 54 14.73 -0.77 -6.47
CA THR A 54 15.58 -1.98 -6.54
C THR A 54 14.85 -3.17 -7.14
N GLY A 55 13.53 -3.12 -7.28
CA GLY A 55 12.72 -4.25 -7.73
C GLY A 55 12.58 -5.38 -6.70
N ASN A 56 12.79 -5.09 -5.42
CA ASN A 56 12.82 -6.09 -4.35
C ASN A 56 11.60 -6.02 -3.42
N PHE A 57 11.34 -7.13 -2.72
CA PHE A 57 10.35 -7.24 -1.66
C PHE A 57 11.05 -7.37 -0.30
N ALA A 58 10.99 -6.33 0.52
CA ALA A 58 11.52 -6.36 1.88
C ALA A 58 10.54 -7.08 2.81
N PRO A 59 10.93 -8.19 3.47
CA PRO A 59 10.05 -8.88 4.40
C PRO A 59 9.79 -8.05 5.65
N VAL A 60 8.56 -8.10 6.17
CA VAL A 60 8.13 -7.44 7.40
C VAL A 60 8.01 -8.48 8.49
N GLU A 61 8.92 -8.43 9.48
CA GLU A 61 8.93 -9.41 10.58
C GLU A 61 7.70 -9.30 11.46
N HIS A 62 7.30 -8.06 11.80
CA HIS A 62 6.14 -7.80 12.66
C HIS A 62 5.22 -6.76 12.02
N VAL A 63 4.07 -7.21 11.54
CA VAL A 63 3.07 -6.30 10.98
C VAL A 63 2.41 -5.51 12.09
N ASN A 64 2.54 -4.18 12.07
CA ASN A 64 1.83 -3.31 13.01
C ASN A 64 0.32 -3.34 12.71
N ARG A 65 -0.43 -4.07 13.52
CA ARG A 65 -1.87 -4.26 13.36
C ARG A 65 -2.63 -4.05 14.67
N VAL A 66 -3.85 -3.59 14.55
CA VAL A 66 -4.80 -3.45 15.65
C VAL A 66 -5.72 -4.68 15.62
N PRO A 67 -5.97 -5.36 16.76
CA PRO A 67 -6.96 -6.43 16.83
C PRO A 67 -8.34 -5.97 16.31
N LEU A 68 -9.04 -6.84 15.55
CA LEU A 68 -10.36 -6.50 15.00
C LEU A 68 -11.36 -6.07 16.07
N THR A 69 -11.27 -6.64 17.27
CA THR A 69 -12.14 -6.32 18.41
C THR A 69 -12.02 -4.88 18.89
N LEU A 70 -10.93 -4.18 18.54
CA LEU A 70 -10.66 -2.78 18.88
C LEU A 70 -11.07 -1.81 17.78
N LEU A 71 -11.44 -2.30 16.59
CA LEU A 71 -11.95 -1.49 15.48
C LEU A 71 -13.46 -1.31 15.64
N LYS A 72 -13.87 -0.34 16.48
CA LYS A 72 -15.26 -0.10 16.83
C LYS A 72 -16.01 0.77 15.82
N GLY A 73 -17.31 0.54 15.65
CA GLY A 73 -18.18 1.33 14.78
C GLY A 73 -17.92 1.11 13.29
N LEU A 74 -17.33 -0.02 12.91
CA LEU A 74 -16.97 -0.37 11.53
C LEU A 74 -17.61 -1.70 11.07
N ASP A 75 -18.62 -2.22 11.78
CA ASP A 75 -19.11 -3.58 11.59
C ASP A 75 -19.47 -3.91 10.14
N GLN A 76 -20.20 -3.01 9.47
CA GLN A 76 -20.63 -3.23 8.09
C GLN A 76 -19.45 -3.23 7.09
N VAL A 77 -18.54 -2.25 7.20
CA VAL A 77 -17.37 -2.17 6.30
C VAL A 77 -16.38 -3.29 6.58
N LEU A 78 -16.25 -3.69 7.85
CA LEU A 78 -15.46 -4.83 8.30
C LEU A 78 -15.96 -6.12 7.65
N GLU A 79 -17.27 -6.41 7.77
CA GLU A 79 -17.84 -7.63 7.22
C GLU A 79 -17.68 -7.72 5.71
N GLN A 80 -17.94 -6.63 4.99
CA GLN A 80 -17.78 -6.57 3.53
C GLN A 80 -16.31 -6.81 3.10
N LEU A 81 -15.35 -6.19 3.80
CA LEU A 81 -13.94 -6.38 3.47
C LEU A 81 -13.47 -7.81 3.79
N LEU A 82 -13.89 -8.36 4.94
CA LEU A 82 -13.57 -9.75 5.32
C LEU A 82 -14.10 -10.74 4.30
N GLN A 83 -15.38 -10.63 3.91
CA GLN A 83 -15.99 -11.51 2.91
C GLN A 83 -15.29 -11.43 1.56
N ASN A 84 -14.92 -10.21 1.12
CA ASN A 84 -14.19 -10.02 -0.14
C ASN A 84 -12.79 -10.65 -0.06
N THR A 85 -12.09 -10.45 1.06
CA THR A 85 -10.74 -10.98 1.30
C THR A 85 -10.76 -12.52 1.42
N GLU A 86 -11.75 -13.07 2.11
CA GLU A 86 -11.88 -14.52 2.28
C GLU A 86 -12.20 -15.22 0.95
N ARG A 87 -13.10 -14.64 0.13
CA ARG A 87 -13.35 -15.14 -1.24
C ARG A 87 -12.06 -15.16 -2.06
N PHE A 88 -11.30 -14.06 -2.02
CA PHE A 88 -10.02 -13.97 -2.71
C PHE A 88 -9.03 -15.05 -2.23
N ALA A 89 -8.87 -15.21 -0.92
CA ALA A 89 -7.97 -16.21 -0.35
C ALA A 89 -8.34 -17.64 -0.76
N ARG A 90 -9.63 -17.92 -0.94
CA ARG A 90 -10.17 -19.21 -1.45
C ARG A 90 -10.09 -19.37 -2.98
N GLY A 91 -9.55 -18.38 -3.71
CA GLY A 91 -9.46 -18.42 -5.17
C GLY A 91 -10.74 -18.08 -5.92
N LEU A 92 -11.73 -17.57 -5.21
CA LEU A 92 -12.98 -17.12 -5.78
C LEU A 92 -12.88 -15.67 -6.30
N PRO A 93 -13.79 -15.22 -7.17
CA PRO A 93 -13.81 -13.84 -7.65
C PRO A 93 -13.92 -12.84 -6.49
N ALA A 94 -13.05 -11.82 -6.53
CA ALA A 94 -13.02 -10.74 -5.56
C ALA A 94 -12.66 -9.41 -6.24
N ASN A 95 -13.11 -8.31 -5.64
CA ASN A 95 -12.90 -6.97 -6.14
C ASN A 95 -11.67 -6.29 -5.53
N ASN A 96 -11.08 -5.36 -6.29
CA ASN A 96 -10.23 -4.34 -5.70
C ASN A 96 -11.06 -3.47 -4.76
N ALA A 97 -10.46 -2.99 -3.66
CA ALA A 97 -11.18 -2.22 -2.65
C ALA A 97 -10.58 -0.83 -2.45
N LEU A 98 -11.43 0.18 -2.38
CA LEU A 98 -11.09 1.53 -1.97
C LEU A 98 -11.78 1.87 -0.65
N LEU A 99 -10.97 2.07 0.40
CA LEU A 99 -11.41 2.51 1.72
C LEU A 99 -11.22 4.03 1.79
N TRP A 100 -12.29 4.79 1.79
CA TRP A 100 -12.22 6.25 1.68
C TRP A 100 -12.90 6.95 2.86
N GLY A 101 -12.50 8.18 3.16
CA GLY A 101 -13.21 9.02 4.14
C GLY A 101 -12.33 9.53 5.27
N ALA A 102 -12.92 9.78 6.44
CA ALA A 102 -12.32 10.51 7.54
C ALA A 102 -10.95 9.97 7.97
N ARG A 103 -10.02 10.89 8.26
CA ARG A 103 -8.66 10.59 8.71
C ARG A 103 -8.67 9.93 10.09
N GLY A 104 -7.75 9.00 10.32
CA GLY A 104 -7.58 8.36 11.62
C GLY A 104 -8.71 7.39 12.03
N MET A 105 -9.60 7.03 11.11
CA MET A 105 -10.75 6.12 11.37
C MET A 105 -10.42 4.64 11.18
N GLY A 106 -9.15 4.26 11.05
CA GLY A 106 -8.74 2.86 11.02
C GLY A 106 -8.77 2.20 9.64
N LYS A 107 -8.82 2.95 8.52
CA LYS A 107 -8.83 2.39 7.15
C LYS A 107 -7.68 1.40 6.91
N SER A 108 -6.45 1.83 7.11
CA SER A 108 -5.24 1.00 6.95
C SER A 108 -5.18 -0.13 7.97
N SER A 109 -5.60 0.16 9.22
CA SER A 109 -5.68 -0.86 10.27
C SER A 109 -6.66 -1.97 9.92
N LEU A 110 -7.79 -1.63 9.28
CA LEU A 110 -8.80 -2.60 8.86
C LEU A 110 -8.26 -3.57 7.80
N ILE A 111 -7.50 -3.08 6.82
CA ILE A 111 -6.89 -3.95 5.79
C ILE A 111 -5.91 -4.94 6.43
N LYS A 112 -5.01 -4.45 7.29
CA LYS A 112 -4.02 -5.30 7.99
C LYS A 112 -4.69 -6.31 8.93
N ALA A 113 -5.74 -5.90 9.64
CA ALA A 113 -6.49 -6.77 10.52
C ALA A 113 -7.32 -7.82 9.74
N ALA A 114 -7.94 -7.44 8.62
CA ALA A 114 -8.69 -8.35 7.75
C ALA A 114 -7.77 -9.41 7.13
N HIS A 115 -6.57 -9.03 6.66
CA HIS A 115 -5.56 -9.96 6.19
C HIS A 115 -5.23 -11.02 7.25
N ALA A 116 -4.88 -10.59 8.46
CA ALA A 116 -4.53 -11.51 9.55
C ALA A 116 -5.69 -12.42 9.96
N GLU A 117 -6.90 -11.87 10.05
CA GLU A 117 -8.09 -12.63 10.45
C GLU A 117 -8.46 -13.69 9.41
N VAL A 118 -8.39 -13.38 8.12
CA VAL A 118 -8.66 -14.34 7.05
C VAL A 118 -7.59 -15.44 7.05
N ARG A 119 -6.31 -15.11 7.23
CA ARG A 119 -5.25 -16.12 7.36
C ARG A 119 -5.54 -17.06 8.53
N ARG A 120 -5.90 -16.51 9.69
CA ARG A 120 -6.26 -17.27 10.89
C ARG A 120 -7.47 -18.18 10.65
N ARG A 121 -8.56 -17.68 10.05
CA ARG A 121 -9.78 -18.45 9.77
C ARG A 121 -9.53 -19.62 8.84
N LEU A 122 -8.64 -19.44 7.87
CA LEU A 122 -8.34 -20.46 6.86
C LEU A 122 -7.15 -21.35 7.25
N GLY A 123 -6.48 -21.10 8.39
CA GLY A 123 -5.29 -21.86 8.80
C GLY A 123 -4.11 -21.68 7.85
N LEU A 124 -4.00 -20.52 7.19
CA LEU A 124 -2.94 -20.23 6.23
C LEU A 124 -1.63 -19.90 6.98
N GLY A 125 -0.51 -20.37 6.44
CA GLY A 125 0.81 -20.17 7.05
C GLY A 125 1.21 -21.19 8.11
N ASP A 126 0.29 -21.99 8.65
CA ASP A 126 0.58 -23.00 9.68
C ASP A 126 1.23 -24.28 9.07
N LYS A 127 1.13 -24.45 7.77
CA LYS A 127 1.67 -25.61 7.03
C LYS A 127 2.61 -25.15 5.92
N PRO A 128 3.90 -25.07 6.16
CA PRO A 128 4.84 -24.70 5.10
C PRO A 128 4.76 -25.70 3.93
N GLY A 129 4.51 -25.17 2.74
CA GLY A 129 4.72 -25.88 1.46
C GLY A 129 3.54 -26.64 0.87
N LYS A 130 2.30 -26.54 1.36
CA LYS A 130 1.17 -27.30 0.79
C LYS A 130 0.01 -26.51 0.17
N GLU A 131 -0.21 -25.27 0.56
CA GLU A 131 -1.29 -24.44 0.01
C GLU A 131 -0.80 -23.01 -0.24
N ALA A 132 -1.35 -22.36 -1.25
CA ALA A 132 -1.09 -20.94 -1.50
C ALA A 132 -1.46 -20.11 -0.28
N ASP A 133 -0.51 -19.37 0.27
CA ASP A 133 -0.73 -18.47 1.40
C ASP A 133 -1.30 -17.12 0.93
N LEU A 134 -1.91 -16.39 1.83
CA LEU A 134 -2.35 -15.01 1.60
C LEU A 134 -1.29 -14.05 2.13
N LYS A 135 -0.63 -13.33 1.23
CA LYS A 135 0.44 -12.37 1.53
C LYS A 135 -0.07 -10.94 1.43
N LEU A 136 0.47 -10.05 2.26
CA LEU A 136 0.24 -8.61 2.17
C LEU A 136 1.48 -7.93 1.60
N VAL A 137 1.33 -7.14 0.54
CA VAL A 137 2.43 -6.37 -0.07
C VAL A 137 2.08 -4.90 0.00
N GLU A 138 2.81 -4.13 0.77
CA GLU A 138 2.67 -2.68 0.80
C GLU A 138 3.46 -2.04 -0.34
N ILE A 139 2.81 -1.14 -1.09
CA ILE A 139 3.44 -0.27 -2.06
C ILE A 139 3.21 1.18 -1.65
N HIS A 140 4.28 1.96 -1.55
CA HIS A 140 4.15 3.37 -1.24
C HIS A 140 3.58 4.15 -2.42
N ARG A 141 2.85 5.23 -2.13
CA ARG A 141 2.21 6.05 -3.16
C ARG A 141 3.21 6.54 -4.21
N GLU A 142 4.39 6.94 -3.79
CA GLU A 142 5.48 7.42 -4.64
C GLU A 142 5.97 6.37 -5.64
N GLU A 143 5.76 5.09 -5.31
CA GLU A 143 6.19 3.95 -6.12
C GLU A 143 5.08 3.38 -7.02
N ILE A 144 3.89 3.98 -7.05
CA ILE A 144 2.75 3.52 -7.89
C ILE A 144 3.13 3.41 -9.37
N SER A 145 4.05 4.22 -9.87
CA SER A 145 4.57 4.11 -11.24
C SER A 145 5.25 2.77 -11.52
N THR A 146 5.78 2.10 -10.50
CA THR A 146 6.45 0.79 -10.57
C THR A 146 5.51 -0.40 -10.32
N LEU A 147 4.23 -0.15 -10.06
CA LEU A 147 3.23 -1.19 -9.80
C LEU A 147 3.17 -2.27 -10.90
N PRO A 148 3.29 -1.97 -12.20
CA PRO A 148 3.35 -3.02 -13.22
C PRO A 148 4.51 -4.00 -13.03
N ALA A 149 5.69 -3.51 -12.65
CA ALA A 149 6.86 -4.36 -12.35
C ALA A 149 6.62 -5.22 -11.10
N CYS A 150 6.08 -4.64 -10.04
CA CYS A 150 5.66 -5.38 -8.85
C CYS A 150 4.72 -6.54 -9.23
N LEU A 151 3.67 -6.26 -10.01
CA LEU A 151 2.69 -7.28 -10.42
C LEU A 151 3.29 -8.39 -11.30
N ALA A 152 4.31 -8.08 -12.11
CA ALA A 152 5.00 -9.08 -12.92
C ALA A 152 5.67 -10.16 -12.05
N HIS A 153 6.32 -9.75 -10.95
CA HIS A 153 6.89 -10.68 -9.97
C HIS A 153 5.80 -11.51 -9.25
N LEU A 154 4.73 -10.84 -8.80
CA LEU A 154 3.66 -11.51 -8.05
C LEU A 154 2.90 -12.53 -8.91
N ARG A 155 2.75 -12.26 -10.20
CA ARG A 155 2.03 -13.13 -11.16
C ARG A 155 2.64 -14.53 -11.26
N ALA A 156 3.96 -14.62 -11.15
CA ALA A 156 4.70 -15.88 -11.30
C ALA A 156 4.62 -16.79 -10.07
N ASP A 157 4.21 -16.24 -8.92
CA ASP A 157 4.18 -16.95 -7.64
C ASP A 157 2.83 -17.66 -7.40
N ALA A 158 2.87 -18.77 -6.67
CA ALA A 158 1.68 -19.54 -6.33
C ALA A 158 0.81 -18.90 -5.23
N ASN A 159 1.37 -18.03 -4.41
CA ASN A 159 0.67 -17.35 -3.34
C ASN A 159 -0.37 -16.35 -3.86
N ARG A 160 -1.27 -15.93 -2.98
CA ARG A 160 -2.23 -14.86 -3.23
C ARG A 160 -1.78 -13.59 -2.54
N PHE A 161 -1.92 -12.46 -3.21
CA PHE A 161 -1.37 -11.20 -2.75
C PHE A 161 -2.44 -10.12 -2.65
N ILE A 162 -2.53 -9.50 -1.49
CA ILE A 162 -3.19 -8.20 -1.32
C ILE A 162 -2.11 -7.15 -1.50
N VAL A 163 -2.10 -6.46 -2.64
CA VAL A 163 -1.25 -5.27 -2.81
C VAL A 163 -1.97 -4.09 -2.19
N PHE A 164 -1.34 -3.48 -1.21
CA PHE A 164 -1.92 -2.43 -0.38
C PHE A 164 -1.19 -1.10 -0.58
N CYS A 165 -1.95 -0.03 -0.87
CA CYS A 165 -1.43 1.33 -0.93
C CYS A 165 -2.16 2.22 0.07
N ASP A 166 -1.41 2.77 1.05
CA ASP A 166 -1.95 3.69 2.05
C ASP A 166 -1.97 5.14 1.55
N ASP A 167 -2.99 5.89 1.96
CA ASP A 167 -3.21 7.32 1.67
C ASP A 167 -3.07 7.69 0.18
N LEU A 168 -3.64 6.86 -0.69
CA LEU A 168 -3.63 7.05 -2.13
C LEU A 168 -4.38 8.32 -2.51
N SER A 169 -3.69 9.25 -3.14
CA SER A 169 -4.24 10.48 -3.70
C SER A 169 -3.30 11.01 -4.78
N PHE A 170 -3.81 11.66 -5.80
CA PHE A 170 -3.01 12.21 -6.89
C PHE A 170 -3.12 13.73 -6.91
N GLU A 171 -2.00 14.39 -7.15
CA GLU A 171 -1.90 15.82 -7.37
C GLU A 171 -2.16 16.15 -8.87
N PRO A 172 -2.49 17.41 -9.19
CA PRO A 172 -2.81 17.81 -10.57
C PRO A 172 -1.75 17.43 -11.63
N ALA A 173 -0.48 17.52 -11.28
CA ALA A 173 0.64 17.22 -12.19
C ALA A 173 1.12 15.76 -12.13
N ASP A 174 0.55 14.94 -11.24
CA ASP A 174 0.97 13.56 -11.05
C ASP A 174 0.48 12.68 -12.21
N THR A 175 1.39 12.03 -12.90
CA THR A 175 1.10 11.11 -14.01
C THR A 175 1.06 9.64 -13.59
N SER A 176 1.44 9.33 -12.36
CA SER A 176 1.50 7.95 -11.85
C SER A 176 0.12 7.27 -11.78
N TYR A 177 -0.97 8.05 -11.73
CA TYR A 177 -2.33 7.51 -11.83
C TYR A 177 -2.57 6.68 -13.11
N LYS A 178 -1.84 6.96 -14.20
CA LYS A 178 -1.94 6.21 -15.46
C LYS A 178 -1.51 4.76 -15.29
N SER A 179 -0.44 4.52 -14.52
CA SER A 179 0.03 3.17 -14.19
C SER A 179 -1.02 2.41 -13.37
N LEU A 180 -1.60 3.07 -12.37
CA LEU A 180 -2.69 2.46 -11.60
C LEU A 180 -3.91 2.18 -12.46
N LYS A 181 -4.31 3.12 -13.33
CA LYS A 181 -5.43 2.95 -14.28
C LYS A 181 -5.19 1.72 -15.15
N ALA A 182 -4.03 1.60 -15.78
CA ALA A 182 -3.68 0.47 -16.63
C ALA A 182 -3.76 -0.87 -15.90
N VAL A 183 -3.33 -0.91 -14.63
CA VAL A 183 -3.40 -2.11 -13.79
C VAL A 183 -4.85 -2.45 -13.41
N LEU A 184 -5.65 -1.45 -13.03
CA LEU A 184 -7.05 -1.68 -12.64
C LEU A 184 -7.93 -2.09 -13.83
N ASP A 185 -7.66 -1.52 -15.03
CA ASP A 185 -8.34 -1.89 -16.29
C ASP A 185 -7.88 -3.25 -16.81
N GLY A 186 -6.70 -3.71 -16.40
CA GLY A 186 -6.19 -5.02 -16.71
C GLY A 186 -5.52 -5.18 -18.06
N GLY A 187 -5.60 -4.23 -19.00
CA GLY A 187 -5.00 -4.30 -20.34
C GLY A 187 -5.22 -5.66 -21.04
N ILE A 188 -4.35 -6.00 -22.00
CA ILE A 188 -4.40 -7.30 -22.71
C ILE A 188 -4.06 -8.47 -21.77
N GLU A 189 -3.13 -8.28 -20.85
CA GLU A 189 -2.70 -9.33 -19.92
C GLU A 189 -3.66 -9.56 -18.76
N GLY A 190 -4.56 -8.62 -18.49
CA GLY A 190 -5.45 -8.65 -17.36
C GLY A 190 -4.73 -8.45 -16.00
N ARG A 191 -5.50 -8.21 -14.96
CA ARG A 191 -5.01 -8.27 -13.59
C ARG A 191 -4.59 -9.71 -13.27
N PRO A 192 -3.43 -9.94 -12.61
CA PRO A 192 -3.07 -11.28 -12.14
C PRO A 192 -4.18 -11.88 -11.28
N ARG A 193 -4.56 -13.13 -11.54
CA ARG A 193 -5.65 -13.79 -10.81
C ARG A 193 -5.35 -13.99 -9.33
N ASN A 194 -4.08 -14.00 -8.98
CA ASN A 194 -3.57 -14.14 -7.62
C ASN A 194 -3.30 -12.79 -6.93
N VAL A 195 -3.76 -11.65 -7.48
CA VAL A 195 -3.59 -10.33 -6.88
C VAL A 195 -4.92 -9.59 -6.78
N VAL A 196 -5.17 -8.95 -5.63
CA VAL A 196 -6.16 -7.87 -5.45
C VAL A 196 -5.46 -6.61 -4.97
N PHE A 197 -5.97 -5.44 -5.39
CA PHE A 197 -5.42 -4.16 -5.00
C PHE A 197 -6.36 -3.47 -4.01
N TYR A 198 -5.84 -3.16 -2.81
CA TYR A 198 -6.56 -2.42 -1.77
C TYR A 198 -5.90 -1.08 -1.56
N ALA A 199 -6.68 -0.02 -1.55
CA ALA A 199 -6.18 1.32 -1.32
C ALA A 199 -6.96 2.01 -0.21
N THR A 200 -6.29 2.90 0.52
CA THR A 200 -6.97 3.84 1.39
C THR A 200 -6.86 5.25 0.83
N SER A 201 -7.84 6.10 1.10
CA SER A 201 -7.79 7.51 0.74
C SER A 201 -8.54 8.36 1.75
N ASN A 202 -8.06 9.57 1.97
CA ASN A 202 -8.79 10.57 2.75
C ASN A 202 -9.83 11.32 1.90
N ARG A 203 -9.87 11.06 0.59
CA ARG A 203 -10.79 11.64 -0.38
C ARG A 203 -11.69 10.55 -0.95
N ARG A 204 -12.94 10.88 -1.22
CA ARG A 204 -13.87 9.97 -1.91
C ARG A 204 -13.43 9.71 -3.35
N HIS A 205 -12.98 10.75 -4.02
CA HIS A 205 -12.41 10.68 -5.35
C HIS A 205 -10.90 10.89 -5.25
N LEU A 206 -10.12 10.03 -5.90
CA LEU A 206 -8.66 10.02 -5.80
C LEU A 206 -7.99 11.25 -6.43
N MET A 207 -8.73 11.99 -7.28
CA MET A 207 -8.27 13.20 -7.96
C MET A 207 -8.88 14.47 -7.33
N PRO A 208 -8.18 15.63 -7.33
CA PRO A 208 -8.70 16.90 -6.82
C PRO A 208 -9.88 17.44 -7.63
N ARG A 209 -10.87 18.05 -6.97
CA ARG A 209 -12.03 18.70 -7.64
C ARG A 209 -11.64 19.84 -8.57
N GLU A 210 -10.63 20.62 -8.20
CA GLU A 210 -10.15 21.76 -9.00
C GLU A 210 -9.62 21.35 -10.38
N MET A 211 -9.09 20.13 -10.53
CA MET A 211 -8.78 19.59 -11.85
C MET A 211 -10.02 19.26 -12.65
N LEU A 212 -11.10 18.84 -11.99
CA LEU A 212 -12.38 18.57 -12.63
C LEU A 212 -13.02 19.86 -13.17
N ASP A 213 -12.81 20.99 -12.49
CA ASP A 213 -13.41 22.28 -12.84
C ASP A 213 -12.55 23.07 -13.85
N ASN A 214 -11.21 23.04 -13.76
CA ASN A 214 -10.30 23.74 -14.69
C ASN A 214 -10.28 23.11 -16.08
N GLU A 215 -10.42 21.79 -16.20
CA GLU A 215 -10.51 21.14 -17.52
C GLU A 215 -11.89 21.31 -18.17
N ARG A 216 -12.95 21.57 -17.37
CA ARG A 216 -14.26 22.01 -17.90
C ARG A 216 -14.17 23.32 -18.65
N SER A 217 -13.23 24.20 -18.28
CA SER A 217 -13.09 25.54 -18.89
C SER A 217 -12.19 25.57 -20.13
N SER A 218 -11.32 24.57 -20.33
CA SER A 218 -10.30 24.56 -21.40
C SER A 218 -10.46 23.48 -22.44
N ALA A 219 -11.29 22.47 -22.22
CA ALA A 219 -11.49 21.36 -23.17
C ALA A 219 -12.64 21.62 -24.16
N ILE A 220 -12.45 21.20 -25.40
CA ILE A 220 -13.49 21.22 -26.45
C ILE A 220 -14.71 20.36 -26.05
N ASN A 221 -14.49 19.34 -25.17
CA ASN A 221 -15.52 18.53 -24.51
C ASN A 221 -15.23 18.40 -23.00
N PRO A 222 -15.71 19.32 -22.16
CA PRO A 222 -15.47 19.29 -20.72
C PRO A 222 -15.98 18.03 -20.00
N GLY A 223 -16.95 17.31 -20.58
CA GLY A 223 -17.51 16.08 -20.05
C GLY A 223 -16.55 14.89 -20.02
N GLU A 224 -15.79 14.68 -21.10
CA GLU A 224 -14.92 13.50 -21.26
C GLU A 224 -13.74 13.50 -20.27
N ALA A 225 -13.12 14.64 -20.03
CA ALA A 225 -11.99 14.74 -19.10
C ALA A 225 -12.43 14.53 -17.63
N VAL A 226 -13.66 14.94 -17.29
CA VAL A 226 -14.26 14.70 -15.97
C VAL A 226 -14.62 13.22 -15.80
N GLU A 227 -15.21 12.59 -16.81
CA GLU A 227 -15.54 11.16 -16.80
C GLU A 227 -14.29 10.30 -16.66
N GLU A 228 -13.20 10.65 -17.32
CA GLU A 228 -11.96 9.90 -17.25
C GLU A 228 -11.33 9.90 -15.85
N LYS A 229 -11.47 10.97 -15.09
CA LYS A 229 -10.89 11.14 -13.76
C LYS A 229 -11.78 10.64 -12.61
N VAL A 230 -13.08 10.78 -12.71
CA VAL A 230 -14.05 10.12 -11.83
C VAL A 230 -13.91 8.60 -11.97
N SER A 231 -13.64 8.15 -13.18
CA SER A 231 -13.54 6.76 -13.56
C SER A 231 -12.40 5.96 -12.86
N LEU A 232 -11.33 6.62 -12.35
CA LEU A 232 -10.27 5.89 -11.64
C LEU A 232 -10.80 5.24 -10.33
N SER A 233 -11.59 5.98 -9.59
CA SER A 233 -12.21 5.45 -8.37
C SER A 233 -13.23 4.36 -8.69
N ASP A 234 -14.00 4.50 -9.77
CA ASP A 234 -15.06 3.56 -10.18
C ASP A 234 -14.51 2.18 -10.59
N ARG A 235 -13.20 2.10 -10.87
CA ARG A 235 -12.51 0.83 -11.15
C ARG A 235 -12.30 -0.06 -9.92
N PHE A 236 -12.52 0.50 -8.74
CA PHE A 236 -12.60 -0.30 -7.52
C PHE A 236 -14.02 -0.86 -7.39
N GLY A 237 -14.17 -2.15 -7.51
CA GLY A 237 -15.49 -2.79 -7.40
C GLY A 237 -16.06 -2.81 -5.98
N LEU A 238 -15.26 -2.52 -4.95
CA LEU A 238 -15.68 -2.43 -3.56
C LEU A 238 -15.29 -1.06 -2.99
N TRP A 239 -16.31 -0.27 -2.60
CA TRP A 239 -16.15 1.05 -2.00
C TRP A 239 -16.61 1.04 -0.55
N LEU A 240 -15.70 1.35 0.36
CA LEU A 240 -15.95 1.33 1.79
C LEU A 240 -15.75 2.74 2.37
N GLY A 241 -16.86 3.35 2.81
CA GLY A 241 -16.85 4.71 3.35
C GLY A 241 -16.62 4.74 4.87
N PHE A 242 -15.71 5.62 5.31
CA PHE A 242 -15.43 5.87 6.72
C PHE A 242 -15.87 7.28 7.10
N HIS A 243 -16.87 7.36 7.94
CA HIS A 243 -17.47 8.63 8.39
C HIS A 243 -16.75 9.18 9.62
N ASN A 244 -17.03 10.45 9.93
CA ASN A 244 -16.52 11.07 11.14
C ASN A 244 -17.01 10.33 12.39
N CYS A 245 -16.15 10.22 13.38
CA CYS A 245 -16.41 9.57 14.63
C CYS A 245 -17.37 10.40 15.50
N SER A 246 -18.49 9.82 15.93
CA SER A 246 -19.35 10.40 16.94
C SER A 246 -18.69 10.37 18.32
N GLN A 247 -19.20 11.16 19.28
CA GLN A 247 -18.71 11.11 20.64
C GLN A 247 -18.90 9.71 21.27
N ALA A 248 -20.06 9.09 21.02
CA ALA A 248 -20.34 7.76 21.53
C ALA A 248 -19.35 6.71 21.00
N GLN A 249 -19.08 6.70 19.70
CA GLN A 249 -18.10 5.81 19.09
C GLN A 249 -16.68 6.07 19.60
N TYR A 250 -16.31 7.34 19.82
CA TYR A 250 -15.01 7.68 20.40
C TYR A 250 -14.83 7.10 21.80
N LEU A 251 -15.84 7.25 22.67
CA LEU A 251 -15.82 6.68 24.03
C LEU A 251 -15.84 5.15 24.01
N GLU A 252 -16.57 4.54 23.08
CA GLU A 252 -16.56 3.08 22.88
C GLU A 252 -15.18 2.56 22.48
N MET A 253 -14.46 3.26 21.58
CA MET A 253 -13.06 2.94 21.24
C MET A 253 -12.16 3.00 22.49
N ILE A 254 -12.27 4.07 23.29
CA ILE A 254 -11.52 4.25 24.54
C ILE A 254 -11.81 3.10 25.51
N ALA A 255 -13.09 2.80 25.74
CA ALA A 255 -13.48 1.70 26.62
C ALA A 255 -12.93 0.34 26.14
N GLY A 256 -12.96 0.09 24.83
CA GLY A 256 -12.38 -1.10 24.22
C GLY A 256 -10.89 -1.24 24.50
N TYR A 257 -10.12 -0.17 24.32
CA TYR A 257 -8.70 -0.15 24.62
C TYR A 257 -8.41 -0.34 26.12
N VAL A 258 -9.14 0.38 27.00
CA VAL A 258 -9.01 0.25 28.44
C VAL A 258 -9.26 -1.18 28.92
N GLN A 259 -10.29 -1.83 28.38
CA GLN A 259 -10.60 -3.24 28.69
C GLN A 259 -9.50 -4.17 28.16
N HIS A 260 -9.04 -3.97 26.94
CA HIS A 260 -8.01 -4.82 26.31
C HIS A 260 -6.68 -4.78 27.07
N TYR A 261 -6.21 -3.58 27.39
CA TYR A 261 -4.95 -3.38 28.10
C TYR A 261 -5.10 -3.38 29.63
N LYS A 262 -6.32 -3.65 30.14
CA LYS A 262 -6.62 -3.73 31.60
C LYS A 262 -6.20 -2.46 32.36
N LEU A 263 -6.33 -1.29 31.74
CA LEU A 263 -6.04 -0.02 32.38
C LEU A 263 -7.07 0.28 33.47
N ARG A 264 -6.60 0.78 34.63
CA ARG A 264 -7.48 1.03 35.79
C ARG A 264 -7.69 2.52 35.98
N LEU A 265 -8.87 2.99 35.61
CA LEU A 265 -9.34 4.35 35.86
C LEU A 265 -10.86 4.34 36.04
N PRO A 266 -11.43 5.09 37.01
CA PRO A 266 -12.88 5.22 37.14
C PRO A 266 -13.52 5.72 35.86
N GLU A 267 -14.65 5.13 35.43
CA GLU A 267 -15.30 5.42 34.14
C GLU A 267 -15.61 6.92 33.95
N LYS A 268 -16.12 7.58 34.98
CA LYS A 268 -16.40 9.02 34.96
C LYS A 268 -15.17 9.86 34.62
N GLU A 269 -14.05 9.50 35.24
CA GLU A 269 -12.78 10.20 35.07
C GLU A 269 -12.17 9.88 33.69
N LEU A 270 -12.27 8.63 33.25
CA LEU A 270 -11.88 8.20 31.91
C LEU A 270 -12.58 9.02 30.84
N HIS A 271 -13.91 9.09 30.90
CA HIS A 271 -14.72 9.85 29.93
C HIS A 271 -14.37 11.34 29.94
N ARG A 272 -14.22 11.94 31.13
CA ARG A 272 -13.85 13.36 31.25
C ARG A 272 -12.50 13.62 30.57
N GLN A 273 -11.46 12.85 30.92
CA GLN A 273 -10.12 13.01 30.36
C GLN A 273 -10.09 12.74 28.86
N ALA A 274 -10.77 11.70 28.36
CA ALA A 274 -10.84 11.36 26.95
C ALA A 274 -11.50 12.48 26.15
N LEU A 275 -12.57 13.08 26.66
CA LEU A 275 -13.24 14.20 25.98
C LEU A 275 -12.39 15.45 25.96
N GLU A 276 -11.75 15.82 27.09
CA GLU A 276 -10.79 16.92 27.15
C GLU A 276 -9.66 16.75 26.14
N TRP A 277 -9.10 15.52 26.05
CA TRP A 277 -8.07 15.18 25.08
C TRP A 277 -8.55 15.38 23.65
N SER A 278 -9.78 14.94 23.33
CA SER A 278 -10.34 15.12 21.98
C SER A 278 -10.55 16.59 21.60
N VAL A 279 -10.92 17.43 22.56
CA VAL A 279 -11.10 18.88 22.36
C VAL A 279 -9.76 19.54 22.06
N THR A 280 -8.71 19.24 22.82
CA THR A 280 -7.36 19.80 22.59
C THR A 280 -6.77 19.38 21.25
N ARG A 281 -7.14 18.23 20.71
CA ARG A 281 -6.72 17.75 19.38
C ARG A 281 -7.63 18.20 18.25
N GLY A 282 -8.75 18.85 18.54
CA GLY A 282 -9.73 19.35 17.56
C GLY A 282 -10.45 18.25 16.76
N ALA A 283 -10.36 16.98 17.19
CA ALA A 283 -10.93 15.85 16.45
C ALA A 283 -11.23 14.66 17.36
N ARG A 284 -12.22 13.87 16.95
CA ARG A 284 -12.49 12.52 17.47
C ARG A 284 -12.19 11.51 16.37
N SER A 285 -11.29 10.58 16.65
CA SER A 285 -10.90 9.52 15.69
C SER A 285 -10.21 8.38 16.42
N GLY A 286 -10.06 7.24 15.79
CA GLY A 286 -9.29 6.11 16.33
C GLY A 286 -7.83 6.47 16.63
N ARG A 287 -7.21 7.35 15.82
CA ARG A 287 -5.86 7.86 16.09
C ARG A 287 -5.80 8.69 17.37
N VAL A 288 -6.77 9.58 17.57
CA VAL A 288 -6.85 10.40 18.79
C VAL A 288 -7.15 9.56 20.00
N ALA A 289 -7.99 8.51 19.85
CA ALA A 289 -8.27 7.54 20.91
C ALA A 289 -6.99 6.78 21.30
N TRP A 290 -6.24 6.29 20.33
CA TRP A 290 -4.99 5.59 20.59
C TRP A 290 -3.96 6.47 21.29
N GLN A 291 -3.75 7.70 20.83
CA GLN A 291 -2.85 8.66 21.46
C GLN A 291 -3.23 8.96 22.93
N PHE A 292 -4.53 9.04 23.23
CA PHE A 292 -4.99 9.17 24.60
C PHE A 292 -4.66 7.93 25.44
N ILE A 293 -4.82 6.74 24.90
CA ILE A 293 -4.51 5.48 25.59
C ILE A 293 -3.00 5.35 25.86
N GLU A 294 -2.15 5.72 24.90
CA GLU A 294 -0.69 5.76 25.11
C GLU A 294 -0.30 6.71 26.23
N ASP A 295 -0.85 7.92 26.26
CA ASP A 295 -0.61 8.89 27.33
C ASP A 295 -1.14 8.37 28.69
N LEU A 296 -2.35 7.84 28.72
CA LEU A 296 -2.95 7.28 29.92
C LEU A 296 -2.12 6.13 30.50
N ALA A 297 -1.72 5.17 29.66
CA ALA A 297 -0.90 4.03 30.08
C ALA A 297 0.45 4.50 30.62
N GLY A 298 1.11 5.46 29.94
CA GLY A 298 2.34 6.07 30.42
C GLY A 298 2.19 6.72 31.80
N ARG A 299 1.11 7.48 32.03
CA ARG A 299 0.82 8.10 33.34
C ARG A 299 0.51 7.07 34.42
N LEU A 300 -0.08 5.93 34.06
CA LEU A 300 -0.35 4.82 34.96
C LEU A 300 0.87 3.90 35.18
N GLY A 301 1.99 4.11 34.49
CA GLY A 301 3.17 3.26 34.52
C GLY A 301 2.93 1.86 33.94
N GLN A 302 1.95 1.71 33.02
CA GLN A 302 1.59 0.43 32.40
C GLN A 302 2.12 0.36 30.95
N ARG A 303 2.53 -0.86 30.54
CA ARG A 303 2.92 -1.13 29.15
C ARG A 303 1.69 -1.56 28.36
N LEU A 304 1.68 -1.25 27.06
CA LEU A 304 0.64 -1.64 26.11
C LEU A 304 1.14 -2.85 25.27
N GLU A 305 1.38 -3.97 25.94
CA GLU A 305 1.82 -5.23 25.31
C GLU A 305 0.71 -6.28 25.40
#